data_e240fcdaa52cbe0c2f60373908e88a54
#
_entry.id   e240fcdaa52cbe0c2f60373908e88a54
#
_cell.length_a   1.000
_cell.length_b   1.000
_cell.length_c   1.000
_cell.angle_alpha   90.00
_cell.angle_beta   90.00
_cell.angle_gamma   90.00
#
_symmetry.space_group_name_H-M   'P 1'
#
loop_
_entity.id
_entity.type
_entity.pdbx_description
1 polymer ?
#
loop_
_entity_poly.entity_id
_entity_poly.type
_entity_poly.pdbx_seq_one_letter_code
_entity_poly.pdbx_strand_id
1 'polypeptide(L)'
;METQRPERKNATSPYEKPDRRRRAKSRPTYSTRRTGPRYWSDFPVQIVVGDGADAATYAGTARDVSDGGLLIESRDVPAGTKRLRLRFEVPDGILPEEYSHGAVDVAADVRRHDAAKAYWGVQFVEPLSKRLARTTWTVLRWTAIVLLSAAIVTTLFLKYKNYQYFWFDAPLFFYSILVGGYLVSRFLFAGFYRNPAPRTDTPPVTLLIPVFNEEGQIERTIRQSMNLEYPAGKLQVIVIDDGSTDGTPEAIARARAVYPEVDLIRFNPGRGKRHALSAGVRRATGQFIVFIDSDSFLEPDAIHRLLDHFGDPEVAAVTGHCDVENVWTNALTKMQSVRYYVAFRVMKAAESVFDSITCLSGPLACYRRERLLEVLDVWEGQTFLGRPATFGDDRSLTNLLLRRGHKVRYAEKAQCTTVVPEDHRTFLRQQLRWKRSWFRESLIACTFMWKKQPLMVASFYLGFLLPLVAPVVVLRALVLVPMLNAVWPVNYVAGVLVMSAMISSVYLLVKRSRLWLYGVMFCFYYMFILVWQLPIAVLTFAETGWGTRNKAEI
;
A
#
# COMPACT_ATOMS: atom_id res chain seq x y z
N MET A 1 1.08 -64.89 50.02
CA MET A 1 1.99 -63.85 49.54
C MET A 1 1.19 -63.02 48.55
N GLU A 2 0.56 -61.98 49.07
CA GLU A 2 -0.29 -61.01 48.32
C GLU A 2 0.59 -59.95 47.71
N THR A 3 0.49 -59.78 46.42
CA THR A 3 1.12 -58.67 45.69
C THR A 3 0.12 -57.56 45.54
N GLN A 4 0.33 -56.45 46.26
CA GLN A 4 -0.41 -55.22 46.17
C GLN A 4 -0.16 -54.54 44.83
N ARG A 5 -1.24 -54.15 44.11
CA ARG A 5 -1.24 -53.23 42.98
C ARG A 5 -1.25 -51.79 43.51
N PRO A 6 -0.47 -50.88 42.96
CA PRO A 6 -0.57 -49.44 43.32
C PRO A 6 -1.77 -48.79 42.62
N GLU A 7 -2.50 -48.00 43.41
CA GLU A 7 -3.63 -47.15 42.97
C GLU A 7 -3.19 -46.10 41.95
N ARG A 8 -3.94 -46.00 40.85
CA ARG A 8 -3.84 -44.90 39.88
C ARG A 8 -4.48 -43.64 40.49
N LYS A 9 -3.69 -42.65 40.84
CA LYS A 9 -4.15 -41.27 41.09
C LYS A 9 -4.65 -40.70 39.77
N ASN A 10 -5.92 -40.31 39.74
CA ASN A 10 -6.56 -39.54 38.65
C ASN A 10 -5.89 -38.18 38.53
N ALA A 11 -5.12 -37.99 37.45
CA ALA A 11 -4.66 -36.67 37.03
C ALA A 11 -5.84 -35.91 36.38
N THR A 12 -6.32 -34.90 37.04
CA THR A 12 -7.32 -33.97 36.53
C THR A 12 -6.75 -33.21 35.33
N SER A 13 -7.46 -33.29 34.20
CA SER A 13 -7.16 -32.59 32.93
C SER A 13 -7.22 -31.06 33.12
N PRO A 14 -6.25 -30.29 32.62
CA PRO A 14 -6.25 -28.84 32.74
C PRO A 14 -7.16 -28.10 31.73
N TYR A 15 -8.13 -28.78 31.13
CA TYR A 15 -9.10 -28.15 30.19
C TYR A 15 -10.50 -28.12 30.82
N GLU A 16 -10.68 -27.27 31.84
CA GLU A 16 -11.99 -26.75 32.19
C GLU A 16 -12.43 -25.73 31.14
N LYS A 17 -13.57 -26.01 30.47
CA LYS A 17 -14.23 -25.06 29.57
C LYS A 17 -14.65 -23.82 30.37
N PRO A 18 -14.23 -22.60 30.00
CA PRO A 18 -14.61 -21.40 30.73
C PRO A 18 -16.13 -21.20 30.64
N ASP A 19 -16.75 -21.02 31.80
CA ASP A 19 -18.17 -20.71 32.00
C ASP A 19 -18.57 -19.46 31.17
N ARG A 20 -19.48 -19.65 30.21
CA ARG A 20 -19.96 -18.60 29.30
C ARG A 20 -20.77 -17.50 30.00
N ARG A 21 -21.07 -17.59 31.28
CA ARG A 21 -21.93 -16.65 32.01
C ARG A 21 -21.21 -15.55 32.78
N ARG A 22 -19.88 -15.57 32.89
CA ARG A 22 -19.07 -14.54 33.57
C ARG A 22 -18.08 -13.80 32.65
N ARG A 23 -18.43 -13.52 31.43
CA ARG A 23 -17.73 -12.45 30.68
C ARG A 23 -18.27 -11.11 31.18
N ALA A 24 -17.64 -10.57 32.21
CA ALA A 24 -17.68 -9.16 32.50
C ALA A 24 -17.38 -8.42 31.18
N LYS A 25 -18.30 -7.53 30.78
CA LYS A 25 -18.15 -6.64 29.65
C LYS A 25 -17.00 -5.66 29.94
N SER A 26 -15.75 -6.11 29.80
CA SER A 26 -14.65 -5.18 29.57
C SER A 26 -14.90 -4.61 28.16
N ARG A 27 -15.46 -3.41 28.11
CA ARG A 27 -15.57 -2.63 26.88
C ARG A 27 -14.15 -2.48 26.35
N PRO A 28 -13.86 -2.90 25.11
CA PRO A 28 -12.57 -2.60 24.51
C PRO A 28 -12.41 -1.09 24.49
N THR A 29 -11.28 -0.60 24.99
CA THR A 29 -10.94 0.82 25.12
C THR A 29 -10.78 1.51 23.75
N TYR A 30 -10.81 0.75 22.66
CA TYR A 30 -10.79 1.23 21.29
C TYR A 30 -12.10 0.90 20.60
N SER A 31 -12.79 1.93 20.13
CA SER A 31 -14.07 1.83 19.44
C SER A 31 -13.94 1.01 18.16
N THR A 32 -14.36 -0.26 18.19
CA THR A 32 -14.51 -1.13 17.02
C THR A 32 -15.66 -0.71 16.08
N ARG A 33 -16.28 0.46 16.28
CA ARG A 33 -17.45 0.96 15.54
C ARG A 33 -17.12 1.93 14.40
N ARG A 34 -15.88 1.98 13.91
CA ARG A 34 -15.54 2.86 12.78
C ARG A 34 -15.99 2.22 11.46
N THR A 35 -16.84 2.93 10.73
CA THR A 35 -17.52 2.42 9.54
C THR A 35 -16.85 2.77 8.21
N GLY A 36 -15.70 3.48 8.21
CA GLY A 36 -15.04 3.86 6.96
C GLY A 36 -13.59 4.34 7.13
N PRO A 37 -12.86 4.49 6.00
CA PRO A 37 -11.50 5.02 5.99
C PRO A 37 -11.50 6.50 6.41
N ARG A 38 -10.34 6.95 6.95
CA ARG A 38 -10.06 8.35 7.25
C ARG A 38 -8.96 8.84 6.32
N TYR A 39 -9.10 10.07 5.89
CA TYR A 39 -8.15 10.73 4.99
C TYR A 39 -7.52 11.91 5.72
N TRP A 40 -6.20 11.94 5.77
CA TRP A 40 -5.46 13.07 6.31
C TRP A 40 -5.78 14.32 5.50
N SER A 41 -5.97 15.43 6.20
CA SER A 41 -6.41 16.68 5.59
C SER A 41 -5.79 17.89 6.29
N ASP A 42 -5.78 19.01 5.60
CA ASP A 42 -5.33 20.30 6.14
C ASP A 42 -6.14 21.40 5.45
N PHE A 43 -7.41 21.56 5.87
CA PHE A 43 -8.28 22.59 5.31
C PHE A 43 -9.05 23.34 6.40
N PRO A 44 -9.44 24.62 6.17
CA PRO A 44 -10.13 25.43 7.14
C PRO A 44 -11.55 24.92 7.39
N VAL A 45 -11.98 24.99 8.65
CA VAL A 45 -13.32 24.66 9.09
C VAL A 45 -13.87 25.78 9.95
N GLN A 46 -15.09 26.22 9.68
CA GLN A 46 -15.85 27.09 10.57
C GLN A 46 -16.66 26.23 11.54
N ILE A 47 -16.50 26.49 12.83
CA ILE A 47 -17.13 25.75 13.91
C ILE A 47 -18.17 26.67 14.56
N VAL A 48 -19.43 26.29 14.46
CA VAL A 48 -20.54 27.06 15.03
C VAL A 48 -21.04 26.32 16.27
N VAL A 49 -21.02 27.00 17.42
CA VAL A 49 -21.48 26.49 18.72
C VAL A 49 -22.68 27.31 19.18
N GLY A 50 -23.76 26.63 19.54
CA GLY A 50 -25.05 27.27 19.88
C GLY A 50 -26.03 27.33 18.71
N ASP A 51 -27.27 27.69 18.99
CA ASP A 51 -28.36 27.80 18.00
C ASP A 51 -28.94 29.23 17.98
N GLY A 52 -29.35 29.69 16.80
CA GLY A 52 -30.02 30.99 16.62
C GLY A 52 -29.11 32.22 16.73
N ALA A 53 -29.62 33.30 17.39
CA ALA A 53 -28.92 34.59 17.50
C ALA A 53 -27.66 34.55 18.42
N ASP A 54 -27.58 33.56 19.32
CA ASP A 54 -26.47 33.38 20.27
C ASP A 54 -25.38 32.43 19.72
N ALA A 55 -25.41 32.05 18.46
CA ALA A 55 -24.43 31.15 17.87
C ALA A 55 -23.07 31.83 17.69
N ALA A 56 -22.05 31.32 18.39
CA ALA A 56 -20.67 31.77 18.25
C ALA A 56 -19.94 30.94 17.17
N THR A 57 -19.13 31.63 16.34
CA THR A 57 -18.35 31.00 15.27
C THR A 57 -16.86 31.04 15.62
N TYR A 58 -16.21 29.88 15.54
CA TYR A 58 -14.78 29.69 15.80
C TYR A 58 -14.10 29.17 14.54
N ALA A 59 -12.82 29.46 14.41
CA ALA A 59 -11.99 28.91 13.35
C ALA A 59 -11.33 27.59 13.81
N GLY A 60 -11.18 26.66 12.88
CA GLY A 60 -10.44 25.42 13.10
C GLY A 60 -9.82 24.90 11.81
N THR A 61 -8.95 23.93 11.93
CA THR A 61 -8.34 23.22 10.80
C THR A 61 -8.67 21.74 10.88
N ALA A 62 -9.22 21.18 9.82
CA ALA A 62 -9.43 19.74 9.70
C ALA A 62 -8.08 19.03 9.57
N ARG A 63 -7.84 18.01 10.37
CA ARG A 63 -6.62 17.19 10.35
C ARG A 63 -6.84 15.80 9.80
N ASP A 64 -8.03 15.24 9.92
CA ASP A 64 -8.50 14.08 9.18
C ASP A 64 -10.00 14.21 8.89
N VAL A 65 -10.45 13.56 7.83
CA VAL A 65 -11.85 13.50 7.42
C VAL A 65 -12.23 12.07 7.06
N SER A 66 -13.45 11.68 7.42
CA SER A 66 -14.05 10.40 7.03
C SER A 66 -15.52 10.62 6.66
N ASP A 67 -16.16 9.60 6.11
CA ASP A 67 -17.60 9.64 5.86
C ASP A 67 -18.43 9.98 7.10
N GLY A 68 -18.00 9.51 8.28
CA GLY A 68 -18.74 9.67 9.54
C GLY A 68 -18.22 10.73 10.50
N GLY A 69 -17.13 11.46 10.19
CA GLY A 69 -16.59 12.41 11.16
C GLY A 69 -15.31 13.12 10.72
N LEU A 70 -14.85 14.02 11.58
CA LEU A 70 -13.73 14.93 11.36
C LEU A 70 -12.86 15.01 12.62
N LEU A 71 -11.55 15.13 12.46
CA LEU A 71 -10.64 15.58 13.51
C LEU A 71 -10.30 17.05 13.23
N ILE A 72 -10.58 17.91 14.20
CA ILE A 72 -10.39 19.36 14.06
C ILE A 72 -9.36 19.81 15.09
N GLU A 73 -8.43 20.64 14.67
CA GLU A 73 -7.57 21.40 15.56
C GLU A 73 -8.16 22.79 15.75
N SER A 74 -8.52 23.14 16.99
CA SER A 74 -8.99 24.49 17.37
C SER A 74 -8.75 24.73 18.86
N ARG A 75 -8.21 25.91 19.21
CA ARG A 75 -7.95 26.32 20.60
C ARG A 75 -9.08 27.14 21.19
N ASP A 76 -9.93 27.71 20.33
CA ASP A 76 -10.90 28.74 20.72
C ASP A 76 -12.28 28.17 21.07
N VAL A 77 -12.52 26.90 20.76
CA VAL A 77 -13.81 26.24 21.06
C VAL A 77 -13.93 26.00 22.57
N PRO A 78 -15.04 26.41 23.23
CA PRO A 78 -15.22 26.28 24.68
C PRO A 78 -15.13 24.80 25.12
N ALA A 79 -14.38 24.57 26.21
CA ALA A 79 -14.31 23.25 26.85
C ALA A 79 -15.70 22.80 27.33
N GLY A 80 -16.06 21.54 27.07
CA GLY A 80 -17.39 21.02 27.42
C GLY A 80 -18.44 21.09 26.31
N THR A 81 -18.13 21.65 25.13
CA THR A 81 -19.00 21.63 23.95
C THR A 81 -19.32 20.18 23.58
N LYS A 82 -20.61 19.81 23.57
CA LYS A 82 -21.07 18.45 23.23
C LYS A 82 -21.55 18.33 21.79
N ARG A 83 -22.09 19.42 21.24
CA ARG A 83 -22.62 19.47 19.89
C ARG A 83 -22.20 20.75 19.21
N LEU A 84 -21.91 20.66 17.90
CA LEU A 84 -21.48 21.79 17.09
C LEU A 84 -21.94 21.61 15.65
N ARG A 85 -21.93 22.68 14.91
CA ARG A 85 -22.23 22.69 13.46
C ARG A 85 -20.97 23.09 12.72
N LEU A 86 -20.64 22.36 11.68
CA LEU A 86 -19.43 22.53 10.90
C LEU A 86 -19.77 23.04 9.51
N ARG A 87 -19.07 24.08 9.07
CA ARG A 87 -19.13 24.59 7.71
C ARG A 87 -17.73 24.53 7.12
N PHE A 88 -17.58 23.80 6.03
CA PHE A 88 -16.31 23.62 5.35
C PHE A 88 -16.50 23.20 3.90
N GLU A 89 -15.45 23.34 3.11
CA GLU A 89 -15.36 22.78 1.77
C GLU A 89 -14.19 21.83 1.76
N VAL A 90 -14.43 20.58 1.32
CA VAL A 90 -13.35 19.58 1.24
C VAL A 90 -12.60 19.83 -0.08
N PRO A 91 -11.28 20.09 -0.02
CA PRO A 91 -10.46 20.26 -1.21
C PRO A 91 -10.48 19.01 -2.11
N ASP A 92 -10.26 19.23 -3.40
CA ASP A 92 -10.16 18.17 -4.39
C ASP A 92 -9.07 17.16 -4.02
N GLY A 93 -9.39 15.87 -4.16
CA GLY A 93 -8.46 14.78 -3.95
C GLY A 93 -8.37 14.25 -2.51
N ILE A 94 -8.99 14.88 -1.52
CA ILE A 94 -9.01 14.37 -0.14
C ILE A 94 -10.03 13.24 0.00
N LEU A 95 -11.26 13.44 -0.48
CA LEU A 95 -12.27 12.38 -0.49
C LEU A 95 -12.32 11.66 -1.84
N PRO A 96 -12.75 10.38 -1.86
CA PRO A 96 -12.99 9.67 -3.12
C PRO A 96 -13.92 10.45 -4.06
N GLU A 97 -13.73 10.31 -5.37
CA GLU A 97 -14.50 11.03 -6.41
C GLU A 97 -16.02 10.74 -6.40
N GLU A 98 -16.46 9.78 -5.63
CA GLU A 98 -17.90 9.50 -5.44
C GLU A 98 -18.61 10.62 -4.66
N TYR A 99 -17.83 11.47 -3.99
CA TYR A 99 -18.35 12.66 -3.31
C TYR A 99 -18.38 13.83 -4.28
N SER A 100 -19.48 14.61 -4.23
CA SER A 100 -19.57 15.87 -4.98
C SER A 100 -18.75 16.95 -4.27
N HIS A 101 -18.11 17.83 -5.04
CA HIS A 101 -17.51 19.03 -4.48
C HIS A 101 -18.60 20.02 -4.07
N GLY A 102 -18.41 20.70 -2.95
CA GLY A 102 -19.34 21.72 -2.48
C GLY A 102 -19.19 22.03 -1.00
N ALA A 103 -19.76 23.17 -0.60
CA ALA A 103 -19.78 23.55 0.80
C ALA A 103 -20.63 22.56 1.61
N VAL A 104 -20.05 22.09 2.69
CA VAL A 104 -20.68 21.18 3.65
C VAL A 104 -21.13 21.98 4.86
N ASP A 105 -22.38 21.84 5.24
CA ASP A 105 -22.93 22.37 6.48
C ASP A 105 -23.58 21.21 7.24
N VAL A 106 -22.92 20.70 8.30
CA VAL A 106 -23.30 19.48 9.00
C VAL A 106 -23.26 19.65 10.51
N ALA A 107 -24.27 19.11 11.17
CA ALA A 107 -24.25 18.99 12.64
C ALA A 107 -23.38 17.79 13.05
N ALA A 108 -22.63 17.96 14.12
CA ALA A 108 -21.71 16.95 14.63
C ALA A 108 -21.73 16.88 16.16
N ASP A 109 -21.59 15.68 16.69
CA ASP A 109 -21.43 15.42 18.13
C ASP A 109 -19.96 15.28 18.45
N VAL A 110 -19.50 15.94 19.51
CA VAL A 110 -18.14 15.80 20.03
C VAL A 110 -18.01 14.43 20.72
N ARG A 111 -17.06 13.61 20.24
CA ARG A 111 -16.78 12.28 20.79
C ARG A 111 -15.52 12.24 21.63
N ARG A 112 -14.57 13.12 21.31
CA ARG A 112 -13.28 13.22 22.00
C ARG A 112 -12.78 14.65 21.96
N HIS A 113 -12.23 15.12 23.07
CA HIS A 113 -11.48 16.37 23.16
C HIS A 113 -10.13 16.08 23.82
N ASP A 114 -9.05 16.48 23.19
CA ASP A 114 -7.69 16.44 23.73
C ASP A 114 -7.22 17.87 23.93
N ALA A 115 -7.32 18.36 25.17
CA ALA A 115 -7.00 19.74 25.50
C ALA A 115 -5.50 20.05 25.30
N ALA A 116 -4.60 19.08 25.49
CA ALA A 116 -3.16 19.28 25.33
C ALA A 116 -2.76 19.55 23.87
N LYS A 117 -3.45 18.89 22.93
CA LYS A 117 -3.23 19.01 21.48
C LYS A 117 -4.22 19.95 20.80
N ALA A 118 -5.19 20.50 21.52
CA ALA A 118 -6.31 21.27 20.99
C ALA A 118 -7.12 20.52 19.90
N TYR A 119 -7.24 19.19 20.00
CA TYR A 119 -7.92 18.35 19.03
C TYR A 119 -9.34 17.99 19.46
N TRP A 120 -10.27 18.11 18.52
CA TRP A 120 -11.68 17.78 18.65
C TRP A 120 -12.04 16.66 17.68
N GLY A 121 -12.25 15.46 18.18
CA GLY A 121 -12.78 14.34 17.41
C GLY A 121 -14.30 14.40 17.38
N VAL A 122 -14.89 14.67 16.21
CA VAL A 122 -16.33 14.85 16.05
C VAL A 122 -16.92 13.79 15.14
N GLN A 123 -18.16 13.39 15.42
CA GLN A 123 -18.95 12.48 14.60
C GLN A 123 -20.09 13.24 13.94
N PHE A 124 -20.21 13.17 12.64
CA PHE A 124 -21.33 13.76 11.92
C PHE A 124 -22.66 13.09 12.30
N VAL A 125 -23.72 13.87 12.44
CA VAL A 125 -25.08 13.35 12.65
C VAL A 125 -25.56 12.61 11.41
N GLU A 126 -25.23 13.13 10.23
CA GLU A 126 -25.46 12.46 8.95
C GLU A 126 -24.13 12.24 8.23
N PRO A 127 -23.86 11.03 7.69
CA PRO A 127 -22.62 10.77 6.97
C PRO A 127 -22.52 11.63 5.70
N LEU A 128 -21.29 12.00 5.32
CA LEU A 128 -21.01 12.82 4.14
C LEU A 128 -21.51 12.15 2.85
N SER A 129 -21.43 10.84 2.76
CA SER A 129 -21.93 10.06 1.61
C SER A 129 -23.41 10.31 1.33
N LYS A 130 -24.22 10.56 2.37
CA LYS A 130 -25.65 10.87 2.19
C LYS A 130 -25.89 12.25 1.57
N ARG A 131 -25.00 13.22 1.87
CA ARG A 131 -25.13 14.60 1.38
C ARG A 131 -24.40 14.85 0.06
N LEU A 132 -23.23 14.25 -0.10
CA LEU A 132 -22.33 14.48 -1.22
C LEU A 132 -22.38 13.36 -2.28
N ALA A 133 -23.20 12.30 -2.10
CA ALA A 133 -23.27 11.21 -3.06
C ALA A 133 -23.80 11.68 -4.44
N ARG A 134 -23.04 11.35 -5.49
CA ARG A 134 -23.46 11.62 -6.87
C ARG A 134 -24.40 10.51 -7.36
N THR A 135 -25.65 10.81 -7.56
CA THR A 135 -26.69 9.86 -8.08
C THR A 135 -26.33 9.29 -9.46
N THR A 136 -25.56 10.05 -10.24
CA THR A 136 -25.07 9.65 -11.58
C THR A 136 -24.12 8.46 -11.56
N TRP A 137 -23.49 8.14 -10.42
CA TRP A 137 -22.52 7.04 -10.32
C TRP A 137 -23.12 5.66 -10.50
N THR A 138 -24.33 5.44 -10.03
CA THR A 138 -24.99 4.13 -10.18
C THR A 138 -25.24 3.81 -11.65
N VAL A 139 -25.74 4.78 -12.42
CA VAL A 139 -25.98 4.62 -13.86
C VAL A 139 -24.65 4.41 -14.60
N LEU A 140 -23.66 5.27 -14.34
CA LEU A 140 -22.33 5.16 -14.98
C LEU A 140 -21.67 3.81 -14.70
N ARG A 141 -21.78 3.30 -13.47
CA ARG A 141 -21.25 1.99 -13.07
C ARG A 141 -21.90 0.84 -13.85
N TRP A 142 -23.21 0.81 -13.94
CA TRP A 142 -23.93 -0.24 -14.67
C TRP A 142 -23.65 -0.15 -16.17
N THR A 143 -23.62 1.05 -16.75
CA THR A 143 -23.23 1.26 -18.15
C THR A 143 -21.82 0.76 -18.43
N ALA A 144 -20.86 1.07 -17.55
CA ALA A 144 -19.47 0.60 -17.68
C ALA A 144 -19.37 -0.93 -17.58
N ILE A 145 -20.12 -1.57 -16.67
CA ILE A 145 -20.19 -3.03 -16.56
C ILE A 145 -20.72 -3.65 -17.85
N VAL A 146 -21.81 -3.12 -18.38
CA VAL A 146 -22.42 -3.62 -19.63
C VAL A 146 -21.45 -3.47 -20.81
N LEU A 147 -20.85 -2.28 -20.98
CA LEU A 147 -19.89 -2.03 -22.06
C LEU A 147 -18.65 -2.92 -21.92
N LEU A 148 -18.14 -3.11 -20.72
CA LEU A 148 -17.00 -3.98 -20.46
C LEU A 148 -17.33 -5.45 -20.75
N SER A 149 -18.52 -5.90 -20.32
CA SER A 149 -19.01 -7.27 -20.63
C SER A 149 -19.17 -7.48 -22.13
N ALA A 150 -19.76 -6.52 -22.83
CA ALA A 150 -19.89 -6.55 -24.30
C ALA A 150 -18.50 -6.57 -24.97
N ALA A 151 -17.55 -5.77 -24.51
CA ALA A 151 -16.18 -5.75 -25.04
C ALA A 151 -15.46 -7.09 -24.81
N ILE A 152 -15.62 -7.71 -23.63
CA ILE A 152 -15.07 -9.04 -23.32
C ILE A 152 -15.68 -10.09 -24.27
N VAL A 153 -17.00 -10.14 -24.40
CA VAL A 153 -17.70 -11.08 -25.28
C VAL A 153 -17.25 -10.89 -26.73
N THR A 154 -17.22 -9.65 -27.21
CA THR A 154 -16.75 -9.33 -28.55
C THR A 154 -15.30 -9.78 -28.79
N THR A 155 -14.43 -9.57 -27.81
CA THR A 155 -13.02 -10.02 -27.91
C THR A 155 -12.91 -11.54 -27.93
N LEU A 156 -13.67 -12.24 -27.08
CA LEU A 156 -13.70 -13.70 -27.08
C LEU A 156 -14.25 -14.23 -28.42
N PHE A 157 -15.28 -13.59 -28.96
CA PHE A 157 -15.83 -13.92 -30.27
C PHE A 157 -14.83 -13.65 -31.41
N LEU A 158 -14.16 -12.50 -31.41
CA LEU A 158 -13.11 -12.19 -32.38
C LEU A 158 -11.93 -13.16 -32.25
N LYS A 159 -11.53 -13.53 -31.02
CA LYS A 159 -10.50 -14.56 -30.80
C LYS A 159 -10.95 -15.93 -31.29
N TYR A 160 -12.21 -16.31 -31.08
CA TYR A 160 -12.75 -17.55 -31.61
C TYR A 160 -12.77 -17.55 -33.16
N LYS A 161 -13.25 -16.44 -33.78
CA LYS A 161 -13.18 -16.29 -35.26
C LYS A 161 -11.74 -16.32 -35.77
N ASN A 162 -10.82 -15.66 -35.11
CA ASN A 162 -9.41 -15.68 -35.45
C ASN A 162 -8.76 -17.05 -35.19
N TYR A 163 -9.27 -17.90 -34.31
CA TYR A 163 -8.78 -19.26 -34.15
C TYR A 163 -8.83 -20.05 -35.45
N GLN A 164 -9.82 -19.79 -36.31
CA GLN A 164 -9.92 -20.39 -37.64
C GLN A 164 -8.86 -19.89 -38.63
N TYR A 165 -8.26 -18.72 -38.41
CA TYR A 165 -7.25 -18.08 -39.24
C TYR A 165 -5.85 -18.06 -38.62
N PHE A 166 -5.68 -18.50 -37.38
CA PHE A 166 -4.50 -18.28 -36.53
C PHE A 166 -3.37 -19.31 -36.69
N TRP A 167 -3.41 -20.17 -37.66
CA TRP A 167 -2.31 -21.10 -37.91
C TRP A 167 -0.95 -20.42 -38.21
N PHE A 168 -0.96 -19.10 -38.47
CA PHE A 168 0.25 -18.35 -38.77
C PHE A 168 0.99 -17.79 -37.55
N ASP A 169 0.40 -17.71 -36.34
CA ASP A 169 1.05 -17.17 -35.14
C ASP A 169 0.72 -17.91 -33.86
N ALA A 170 0.92 -19.22 -33.82
CA ALA A 170 0.73 -20.06 -32.66
C ALA A 170 1.47 -19.54 -31.40
N PRO A 171 2.74 -19.08 -31.48
CA PRO A 171 3.43 -18.53 -30.31
C PRO A 171 2.73 -17.31 -29.69
N LEU A 172 2.24 -16.37 -30.50
CA LEU A 172 1.52 -15.20 -29.99
C LEU A 172 0.18 -15.58 -29.37
N PHE A 173 -0.52 -16.56 -29.95
CA PHE A 173 -1.77 -17.10 -29.41
C PHE A 173 -1.55 -17.73 -28.04
N PHE A 174 -0.60 -18.64 -27.89
CA PHE A 174 -0.28 -19.26 -26.61
C PHE A 174 0.17 -18.25 -25.56
N TYR A 175 1.02 -17.29 -25.94
CA TYR A 175 1.42 -16.21 -25.05
C TYR A 175 0.22 -15.41 -24.56
N SER A 176 -0.73 -15.06 -25.44
CA SER A 176 -1.91 -14.29 -25.04
C SER A 176 -2.84 -15.09 -24.12
N ILE A 177 -2.96 -16.41 -24.30
CA ILE A 177 -3.71 -17.28 -23.38
C ILE A 177 -3.04 -17.32 -22.01
N LEU A 178 -1.71 -17.50 -21.97
CA LEU A 178 -0.97 -17.53 -20.71
C LEU A 178 -1.05 -16.20 -19.97
N VAL A 179 -0.89 -15.06 -20.65
CA VAL A 179 -1.05 -13.73 -20.03
C VAL A 179 -2.47 -13.52 -19.56
N GLY A 180 -3.47 -13.83 -20.39
CA GLY A 180 -4.88 -13.71 -19.99
C GLY A 180 -5.22 -14.58 -18.80
N GLY A 181 -4.83 -15.85 -18.82
CA GLY A 181 -5.03 -16.80 -17.73
C GLY A 181 -4.31 -16.35 -16.45
N TYR A 182 -3.08 -15.88 -16.55
CA TYR A 182 -2.34 -15.32 -15.43
C TYR A 182 -3.08 -14.13 -14.80
N LEU A 183 -3.50 -13.14 -15.61
CA LEU A 183 -4.20 -11.96 -15.10
C LEU A 183 -5.55 -12.32 -14.48
N VAL A 184 -6.37 -13.13 -15.15
CA VAL A 184 -7.65 -13.61 -14.61
C VAL A 184 -7.44 -14.34 -13.28
N SER A 185 -6.41 -15.19 -13.18
CA SER A 185 -6.10 -15.88 -11.93
C SER A 185 -5.80 -14.92 -10.77
N ARG A 186 -5.20 -13.73 -11.05
CA ARG A 186 -4.96 -12.72 -9.99
C ARG A 186 -6.27 -12.18 -9.43
N PHE A 187 -7.25 -11.89 -10.28
CA PHE A 187 -8.57 -11.45 -9.83
C PHE A 187 -9.30 -12.54 -9.04
N LEU A 188 -9.25 -13.77 -9.51
CA LEU A 188 -9.84 -14.90 -8.82
C LEU A 188 -9.23 -15.08 -7.43
N PHE A 189 -7.91 -15.14 -7.31
CA PHE A 189 -7.25 -15.31 -6.02
C PHE A 189 -7.45 -14.09 -5.11
N ALA A 190 -7.40 -12.87 -5.64
CA ALA A 190 -7.72 -11.68 -4.85
C ALA A 190 -9.15 -11.72 -4.27
N GLY A 191 -10.10 -12.38 -4.94
CA GLY A 191 -11.46 -12.62 -4.45
C GLY A 191 -11.52 -13.55 -3.22
N PHE A 192 -10.55 -14.41 -3.03
CA PHE A 192 -10.42 -15.28 -1.85
C PHE A 192 -9.68 -14.61 -0.68
N TYR A 193 -9.06 -13.46 -0.90
CA TYR A 193 -8.40 -12.71 0.16
C TYR A 193 -9.39 -12.33 1.27
N ARG A 194 -8.98 -12.50 2.52
CA ARG A 194 -9.76 -12.14 3.71
C ARG A 194 -8.90 -11.39 4.72
N ASN A 195 -9.46 -10.34 5.28
CA ASN A 195 -8.85 -9.68 6.42
C ASN A 195 -9.05 -10.54 7.67
N PRO A 196 -8.02 -10.72 8.51
CA PRO A 196 -8.15 -11.43 9.77
C PRO A 196 -9.04 -10.67 10.77
N ALA A 197 -9.42 -11.35 11.85
CA ALA A 197 -10.12 -10.70 12.96
C ALA A 197 -9.19 -9.67 13.64
N PRO A 198 -9.73 -8.52 14.09
CA PRO A 198 -8.95 -7.51 14.80
C PRO A 198 -8.31 -8.07 16.07
N ARG A 199 -7.04 -7.74 16.31
CA ARG A 199 -6.35 -8.02 17.58
C ARG A 199 -6.90 -7.13 18.70
N THR A 200 -6.85 -7.67 19.89
CA THR A 200 -7.28 -6.94 21.10
C THR A 200 -6.11 -6.37 21.90
N ASP A 201 -4.91 -6.92 21.70
CA ASP A 201 -3.68 -6.47 22.34
C ASP A 201 -2.97 -5.38 21.53
N THR A 202 -2.16 -4.60 22.21
CA THR A 202 -1.37 -3.49 21.64
C THR A 202 0.09 -3.68 22.06
N PRO A 203 0.86 -4.53 21.35
CA PRO A 203 2.27 -4.76 21.65
C PRO A 203 3.11 -3.51 21.37
N PRO A 204 4.32 -3.39 21.94
CA PRO A 204 5.24 -2.31 21.60
C PRO A 204 5.65 -2.35 20.13
N VAL A 205 5.65 -1.19 19.47
CA VAL A 205 6.01 -1.03 18.05
C VAL A 205 7.09 0.04 17.92
N THR A 206 8.05 -0.20 17.02
CA THR A 206 9.02 0.83 16.59
C THR A 206 8.75 1.17 15.13
N LEU A 207 8.58 2.45 14.83
CA LEU A 207 8.44 3.00 13.49
C LEU A 207 9.79 3.57 13.03
N LEU A 208 10.30 3.12 11.89
CA LEU A 208 11.57 3.55 11.31
C LEU A 208 11.32 4.38 10.05
N ILE A 209 11.92 5.57 10.00
CA ILE A 209 11.81 6.53 8.90
C ILE A 209 13.23 6.85 8.39
N PRO A 210 13.76 6.10 7.41
CA PRO A 210 15.01 6.46 6.75
C PRO A 210 14.78 7.67 5.86
N VAL A 211 15.65 8.66 5.94
CA VAL A 211 15.54 9.90 5.16
C VAL A 211 16.86 10.29 4.53
N PHE A 212 16.79 10.83 3.31
CA PHE A 212 17.92 11.44 2.60
C PHE A 212 17.41 12.48 1.61
N ASN A 213 17.72 13.76 1.84
CA ASN A 213 17.34 14.90 1.00
C ASN A 213 15.82 14.98 0.74
N GLU A 214 15.04 15.12 1.83
CA GLU A 214 13.57 15.17 1.84
C GLU A 214 13.05 16.34 2.70
N GLU A 215 13.67 17.50 2.59
CA GLU A 215 13.32 18.70 3.37
C GLU A 215 11.83 19.09 3.29
N GLY A 216 11.21 18.83 2.13
CA GLY A 216 9.81 19.19 1.87
C GLY A 216 8.78 18.28 2.53
N GLN A 217 9.13 17.03 2.91
CA GLN A 217 8.15 16.05 3.37
C GLN A 217 8.41 15.54 4.78
N ILE A 218 9.65 15.48 5.24
CA ILE A 218 10.02 14.77 6.48
C ILE A 218 9.34 15.33 7.72
N GLU A 219 9.17 16.65 7.83
CA GLU A 219 8.48 17.26 8.98
C GLU A 219 7.00 16.81 9.05
N ARG A 220 6.31 16.75 7.90
CA ARG A 220 4.94 16.23 7.80
C ARG A 220 4.88 14.75 8.17
N THR A 221 5.81 13.94 7.68
CA THR A 221 5.89 12.50 7.95
C THR A 221 6.08 12.23 9.44
N ILE A 222 7.00 12.94 10.11
CA ILE A 222 7.20 12.84 11.55
C ILE A 222 5.93 13.23 12.31
N ARG A 223 5.33 14.39 11.99
CA ARG A 223 4.12 14.88 12.65
C ARG A 223 2.96 13.87 12.54
N GLN A 224 2.73 13.30 11.36
CA GLN A 224 1.68 12.29 11.18
C GLN A 224 1.99 11.00 11.93
N SER A 225 3.24 10.55 11.93
CA SER A 225 3.68 9.37 12.68
C SER A 225 3.46 9.51 14.19
N MET A 226 3.67 10.70 14.73
CA MET A 226 3.45 10.98 16.16
C MET A 226 1.96 11.13 16.53
N ASN A 227 1.09 11.33 15.56
CA ASN A 227 -0.36 11.45 15.74
C ASN A 227 -1.13 10.17 15.38
N LEU A 228 -0.43 9.05 15.13
CA LEU A 228 -1.09 7.76 14.91
C LEU A 228 -1.91 7.33 16.14
N GLU A 229 -3.00 6.61 15.90
CA GLU A 229 -3.84 6.05 16.96
C GLU A 229 -3.16 4.82 17.55
N TYR A 230 -2.17 5.05 18.41
CA TYR A 230 -1.49 4.00 19.15
C TYR A 230 -1.30 4.41 20.62
N PRO A 231 -1.32 3.47 21.60
CA PRO A 231 -1.20 3.84 23.01
C PRO A 231 0.10 4.57 23.32
N ALA A 232 0.01 5.64 24.11
CA ALA A 232 1.17 6.38 24.58
C ALA A 232 2.21 5.44 25.26
N GLY A 233 3.49 5.65 24.96
CA GLY A 233 4.60 4.84 25.46
C GLY A 233 4.77 3.46 24.80
N LYS A 234 3.89 3.07 23.85
CA LYS A 234 4.02 1.82 23.09
C LYS A 234 4.46 2.02 21.64
N LEU A 235 4.60 3.25 21.18
CA LEU A 235 5.12 3.61 19.87
C LEU A 235 6.44 4.36 20.03
N GLN A 236 7.52 3.76 19.57
CA GLN A 236 8.82 4.40 19.39
C GLN A 236 8.95 4.86 17.95
N VAL A 237 9.33 6.11 17.70
CA VAL A 237 9.60 6.64 16.35
C VAL A 237 11.08 6.96 16.25
N ILE A 238 11.76 6.38 15.26
CA ILE A 238 13.18 6.60 14.99
C ILE A 238 13.31 7.15 13.57
N VAL A 239 13.85 8.35 13.44
CA VAL A 239 14.25 8.95 12.17
C VAL A 239 15.72 8.64 11.94
N ILE A 240 16.08 8.19 10.73
CA ILE A 240 17.46 7.87 10.39
C ILE A 240 17.89 8.74 9.19
N ASP A 241 18.61 9.81 9.46
CA ASP A 241 19.19 10.69 8.45
C ASP A 241 20.46 10.07 7.86
N ASP A 242 20.37 9.63 6.60
CA ASP A 242 21.45 8.97 5.87
C ASP A 242 22.40 10.00 5.21
N GLY A 243 22.76 11.05 5.94
CA GLY A 243 23.73 12.06 5.51
C GLY A 243 23.16 13.09 4.55
N SER A 244 21.95 13.63 4.84
CA SER A 244 21.31 14.67 4.03
C SER A 244 22.17 15.94 3.94
N THR A 245 22.12 16.57 2.77
CA THR A 245 22.92 17.76 2.40
C THR A 245 22.03 19.00 2.10
N ASP A 246 20.70 18.82 2.11
CA ASP A 246 19.69 19.89 1.98
C ASP A 246 19.17 20.35 3.35
N GLY A 247 18.03 21.05 3.41
CA GLY A 247 17.36 21.49 4.64
C GLY A 247 16.68 20.39 5.47
N THR A 248 16.89 19.08 5.15
CA THR A 248 16.31 17.94 5.89
C THR A 248 16.70 17.94 7.38
N PRO A 249 17.98 18.14 7.79
CA PRO A 249 18.35 18.17 9.20
C PRO A 249 17.61 19.24 10.00
N GLU A 250 17.42 20.43 9.43
CA GLU A 250 16.69 21.54 10.03
C GLU A 250 15.19 21.22 10.16
N ALA A 251 14.61 20.57 9.15
CA ALA A 251 13.21 20.10 9.19
C ALA A 251 13.00 19.05 10.28
N ILE A 252 13.93 18.11 10.45
CA ILE A 252 13.91 17.14 11.55
C ILE A 252 14.04 17.85 12.90
N ALA A 253 14.94 18.83 13.03
CA ALA A 253 15.11 19.60 14.25
C ALA A 253 13.83 20.36 14.65
N ARG A 254 13.13 21.00 13.68
CA ARG A 254 11.83 21.65 13.92
C ARG A 254 10.78 20.64 14.40
N ALA A 255 10.68 19.49 13.77
CA ALA A 255 9.75 18.44 14.19
C ALA A 255 10.06 17.94 15.61
N ARG A 256 11.33 17.75 15.96
CA ARG A 256 11.76 17.30 17.30
C ARG A 256 11.59 18.36 18.38
N ALA A 257 11.58 19.63 18.05
CA ALA A 257 11.23 20.69 19.00
C ALA A 257 9.77 20.55 19.48
N VAL A 258 8.88 20.01 18.65
CA VAL A 258 7.46 19.73 18.99
C VAL A 258 7.29 18.34 19.59
N TYR A 259 8.06 17.36 19.11
CA TYR A 259 8.01 15.94 19.50
C TYR A 259 9.39 15.46 19.98
N PRO A 260 9.79 15.82 21.22
CA PRO A 260 11.14 15.52 21.73
C PRO A 260 11.40 14.02 21.92
N GLU A 261 10.34 13.20 21.97
CA GLU A 261 10.41 11.74 22.08
C GLU A 261 10.83 11.03 20.77
N VAL A 262 10.95 11.77 19.66
CA VAL A 262 11.45 11.20 18.39
C VAL A 262 12.95 10.97 18.49
N ASP A 263 13.36 9.71 18.38
CA ASP A 263 14.75 9.31 18.29
C ASP A 263 15.35 9.71 16.92
N LEU A 264 16.62 10.15 16.93
CA LEU A 264 17.38 10.48 15.71
C LEU A 264 18.68 9.68 15.67
N ILE A 265 18.91 9.03 14.53
CA ILE A 265 20.21 8.50 14.13
C ILE A 265 20.66 9.32 12.91
N ARG A 266 21.90 9.81 12.91
CA ARG A 266 22.46 10.55 11.77
C ARG A 266 23.78 9.96 11.34
N PHE A 267 23.90 9.67 10.05
CA PHE A 267 25.17 9.32 9.42
C PHE A 267 25.83 10.54 8.78
N ASN A 268 27.14 10.55 8.75
CA ASN A 268 27.94 11.52 8.01
C ASN A 268 29.32 10.88 7.72
N PRO A 269 29.61 10.46 6.48
CA PRO A 269 28.74 10.46 5.30
C PRO A 269 27.62 9.41 5.36
N GLY A 270 26.63 9.52 4.45
CA GLY A 270 25.57 8.54 4.27
C GLY A 270 26.10 7.16 3.86
N ARG A 271 25.42 6.10 4.33
CA ARG A 271 25.80 4.69 4.10
C ARG A 271 24.82 3.95 3.19
N GLY A 272 23.73 4.58 2.84
CA GLY A 272 22.63 4.01 2.06
C GLY A 272 21.48 3.49 2.91
N LYS A 273 20.26 3.49 2.31
CA LYS A 273 18.98 3.18 2.97
C LYS A 273 19.01 1.87 3.78
N ARG A 274 19.66 0.83 3.25
CA ARG A 274 19.75 -0.48 3.92
C ARG A 274 20.52 -0.41 5.23
N HIS A 275 21.68 0.24 5.25
CA HIS A 275 22.45 0.47 6.46
C HIS A 275 21.72 1.36 7.45
N ALA A 276 21.02 2.40 6.95
CA ALA A 276 20.19 3.26 7.77
C ALA A 276 19.09 2.46 8.49
N LEU A 277 18.32 1.65 7.75
CA LEU A 277 17.29 0.78 8.32
C LEU A 277 17.88 -0.25 9.29
N SER A 278 19.04 -0.86 8.97
CA SER A 278 19.70 -1.84 9.85
C SER A 278 20.11 -1.21 11.18
N ALA A 279 20.62 0.02 11.17
CA ALA A 279 20.95 0.75 12.40
C ALA A 279 19.67 1.04 13.22
N GLY A 280 18.58 1.44 12.56
CA GLY A 280 17.28 1.62 13.20
C GLY A 280 16.75 0.34 13.83
N VAL A 281 16.85 -0.81 13.15
CA VAL A 281 16.43 -2.13 13.66
C VAL A 281 17.20 -2.52 14.91
N ARG A 282 18.53 -2.29 14.94
CA ARG A 282 19.36 -2.58 16.12
C ARG A 282 18.99 -1.70 17.32
N ARG A 283 18.57 -0.46 17.10
CA ARG A 283 18.11 0.47 18.15
C ARG A 283 16.66 0.26 18.56
N ALA A 284 15.86 -0.42 17.75
CA ALA A 284 14.44 -0.63 17.98
C ALA A 284 14.18 -1.48 19.23
N THR A 285 13.23 -1.06 20.08
CA THR A 285 12.80 -1.76 21.28
C THR A 285 11.46 -2.48 21.12
N GLY A 286 10.70 -2.14 20.07
CA GLY A 286 9.38 -2.72 19.82
C GLY A 286 9.44 -4.21 19.48
N GLN A 287 8.38 -4.94 19.82
CA GLN A 287 8.16 -6.32 19.38
C GLN A 287 7.95 -6.42 17.87
N PHE A 288 7.36 -5.37 17.30
CA PHE A 288 7.17 -5.22 15.86
C PHE A 288 7.87 -3.96 15.37
N ILE A 289 8.41 -4.03 14.17
CA ILE A 289 9.12 -2.91 13.53
C ILE A 289 8.38 -2.55 12.25
N VAL A 290 7.99 -1.30 12.11
CA VAL A 290 7.33 -0.76 10.92
C VAL A 290 8.31 0.09 10.15
N PHE A 291 8.51 -0.21 8.87
CA PHE A 291 9.27 0.61 7.93
C PHE A 291 8.30 1.48 7.13
N ILE A 292 8.63 2.76 7.01
CA ILE A 292 7.94 3.68 6.10
C ILE A 292 8.97 4.52 5.34
N ASP A 293 8.63 4.94 4.13
CA ASP A 293 9.44 5.90 3.38
C ASP A 293 9.22 7.32 3.94
N SER A 294 10.20 8.21 3.76
CA SER A 294 10.17 9.60 4.25
C SER A 294 9.08 10.48 3.63
N ASP A 295 8.50 10.03 2.52
CA ASP A 295 7.41 10.65 1.77
C ASP A 295 6.08 9.87 1.88
N SER A 296 5.98 8.97 2.87
CA SER A 296 4.81 8.12 3.07
C SER A 296 4.01 8.54 4.29
N PHE A 297 2.69 8.58 4.15
CA PHE A 297 1.76 9.11 5.12
C PHE A 297 0.76 8.04 5.52
N LEU A 298 0.81 7.62 6.79
CA LEU A 298 -0.01 6.54 7.32
C LEU A 298 -1.40 7.02 7.74
N GLU A 299 -2.42 6.19 7.47
CA GLU A 299 -3.72 6.35 8.09
C GLU A 299 -3.63 6.17 9.62
N PRO A 300 -4.47 6.88 10.41
CA PRO A 300 -4.35 6.89 11.87
C PRO A 300 -4.34 5.51 12.53
N ASP A 301 -5.10 4.54 12.02
CA ASP A 301 -5.21 3.18 12.57
C ASP A 301 -4.33 2.14 11.84
N ALA A 302 -3.44 2.59 10.93
CA ALA A 302 -2.66 1.71 10.06
C ALA A 302 -1.83 0.68 10.84
N ILE A 303 -1.23 1.05 11.98
CA ILE A 303 -0.46 0.13 12.83
C ILE A 303 -1.37 -1.00 13.36
N HIS A 304 -2.55 -0.68 13.88
CA HIS A 304 -3.49 -1.70 14.35
C HIS A 304 -3.87 -2.67 13.24
N ARG A 305 -4.12 -2.14 12.03
CA ARG A 305 -4.49 -2.97 10.86
C ARG A 305 -3.35 -3.87 10.37
N LEU A 306 -2.10 -3.44 10.48
CA LEU A 306 -0.95 -4.31 10.21
C LEU A 306 -0.89 -5.44 11.23
N LEU A 307 -1.02 -5.11 12.51
CA LEU A 307 -0.88 -6.05 13.62
C LEU A 307 -1.98 -7.13 13.62
N ASP A 308 -3.17 -6.84 13.08
CA ASP A 308 -4.25 -7.83 12.93
C ASP A 308 -3.78 -9.10 12.21
N HIS A 309 -2.83 -8.99 11.29
CA HIS A 309 -2.32 -10.11 10.49
C HIS A 309 -1.28 -10.99 11.19
N PHE A 310 -0.77 -10.58 12.37
CA PHE A 310 0.24 -11.33 13.13
C PHE A 310 -0.33 -12.28 14.19
N GLY A 311 -1.61 -12.64 14.10
CA GLY A 311 -2.21 -13.67 14.96
C GLY A 311 -1.58 -15.05 14.79
N ASP A 312 -1.05 -15.34 13.61
CA ASP A 312 -0.27 -16.54 13.31
C ASP A 312 1.23 -16.27 13.60
N PRO A 313 1.89 -17.06 14.48
CA PRO A 313 3.31 -16.85 14.83
C PRO A 313 4.28 -17.08 13.66
N GLU A 314 3.87 -17.81 12.63
CA GLU A 314 4.69 -18.03 11.42
C GLU A 314 4.73 -16.81 10.49
N VAL A 315 3.82 -15.84 10.69
CA VAL A 315 3.83 -14.59 9.93
C VAL A 315 4.98 -13.71 10.41
N ALA A 316 5.99 -13.59 9.56
CA ALA A 316 7.19 -12.78 9.84
C ALA A 316 7.00 -11.31 9.43
N ALA A 317 6.23 -11.05 8.38
CA ALA A 317 6.06 -9.69 7.87
C ALA A 317 4.74 -9.48 7.14
N VAL A 318 4.29 -8.22 7.15
CA VAL A 318 3.03 -7.77 6.54
C VAL A 318 3.27 -6.44 5.84
N THR A 319 2.83 -6.30 4.58
CA THR A 319 2.83 -5.00 3.88
C THR A 319 1.43 -4.41 3.85
N GLY A 320 1.32 -3.11 4.04
CA GLY A 320 0.06 -2.37 3.92
C GLY A 320 -0.33 -2.07 2.47
N HIS A 321 -1.46 -1.41 2.32
CA HIS A 321 -1.94 -0.83 1.07
C HIS A 321 -1.39 0.58 0.90
N CYS A 322 -0.92 0.89 -0.30
CA CYS A 322 -0.39 2.21 -0.60
C CYS A 322 -1.13 2.82 -1.79
N ASP A 323 -1.72 3.98 -1.59
CA ASP A 323 -2.29 4.85 -2.61
C ASP A 323 -1.33 6.00 -2.97
N VAL A 324 -1.63 6.74 -4.02
CA VAL A 324 -0.84 7.88 -4.46
C VAL A 324 -1.38 9.16 -3.79
N GLU A 325 -0.49 9.96 -3.20
CA GLU A 325 -0.85 11.23 -2.53
C GLU A 325 -1.16 12.33 -3.55
N ASN A 326 -0.26 12.56 -4.50
CA ASN A 326 -0.34 13.64 -5.49
C ASN A 326 -1.08 13.24 -6.78
N VAL A 327 -2.23 12.56 -6.65
CA VAL A 327 -3.00 12.01 -7.79
C VAL A 327 -3.36 13.07 -8.81
N TRP A 328 -3.71 14.26 -8.35
CA TRP A 328 -4.35 15.30 -9.17
C TRP A 328 -3.39 16.22 -9.92
N THR A 329 -2.09 16.07 -9.71
CA THR A 329 -1.06 16.92 -10.33
C THR A 329 -1.12 16.87 -11.87
N ASN A 330 -1.12 15.68 -12.48
CA ASN A 330 -1.15 15.55 -13.94
C ASN A 330 -1.62 14.15 -14.41
N ALA A 331 -1.58 13.91 -15.72
CA ALA A 331 -1.99 12.61 -16.30
C ALA A 331 -1.09 11.44 -15.86
N LEU A 332 0.21 11.68 -15.68
CA LEU A 332 1.17 10.66 -15.27
C LEU A 332 0.91 10.20 -13.83
N THR A 333 0.62 11.12 -12.90
CA THR A 333 0.28 10.78 -11.52
C THR A 333 -1.05 10.03 -11.42
N LYS A 334 -2.06 10.41 -12.24
CA LYS A 334 -3.33 9.69 -12.36
C LYS A 334 -3.15 8.27 -12.88
N MET A 335 -2.31 8.07 -13.91
CA MET A 335 -1.95 6.73 -14.40
C MET A 335 -1.28 5.90 -13.31
N GLN A 336 -0.36 6.49 -12.55
CA GLN A 336 0.32 5.81 -11.45
C GLN A 336 -0.66 5.41 -10.34
N SER A 337 -1.64 6.26 -10.00
CA SER A 337 -2.65 5.95 -8.98
C SER A 337 -3.42 4.68 -9.30
N VAL A 338 -3.92 4.52 -10.53
CA VAL A 338 -4.63 3.29 -10.92
C VAL A 338 -3.71 2.08 -10.88
N ARG A 339 -2.46 2.23 -11.35
CA ARG A 339 -1.47 1.15 -11.32
C ARG A 339 -1.14 0.70 -9.89
N TYR A 340 -0.91 1.65 -8.96
CA TYR A 340 -0.65 1.35 -7.56
C TYR A 340 -1.81 0.57 -6.95
N TYR A 341 -3.02 1.06 -7.12
CA TYR A 341 -4.21 0.40 -6.61
C TYR A 341 -4.34 -1.05 -7.11
N VAL A 342 -4.18 -1.29 -8.42
CA VAL A 342 -4.22 -2.64 -8.98
C VAL A 342 -3.09 -3.52 -8.43
N ALA A 343 -1.88 -2.96 -8.31
CA ALA A 343 -0.72 -3.70 -7.80
C ALA A 343 -0.93 -4.16 -6.33
N PHE A 344 -1.50 -3.31 -5.50
CA PHE A 344 -1.76 -3.65 -4.10
C PHE A 344 -3.05 -4.46 -3.94
N ARG A 345 -4.18 -3.96 -4.47
CA ARG A 345 -5.50 -4.52 -4.23
C ARG A 345 -5.79 -5.83 -4.97
N VAL A 346 -5.11 -6.07 -6.09
CA VAL A 346 -5.27 -7.30 -6.87
C VAL A 346 -4.03 -8.19 -6.76
N MET A 347 -2.85 -7.71 -7.14
CA MET A 347 -1.66 -8.57 -7.23
C MET A 347 -1.19 -9.05 -5.85
N LYS A 348 -1.00 -8.12 -4.88
CA LYS A 348 -0.59 -8.50 -3.52
C LYS A 348 -1.66 -9.27 -2.76
N ALA A 349 -2.95 -8.91 -2.92
CA ALA A 349 -4.04 -9.68 -2.33
C ALA A 349 -4.05 -11.12 -2.82
N ALA A 350 -3.84 -11.34 -4.14
CA ALA A 350 -3.75 -12.68 -4.72
C ALA A 350 -2.56 -13.50 -4.18
N GLU A 351 -1.38 -12.87 -4.03
CA GLU A 351 -0.20 -13.52 -3.44
C GLU A 351 -0.37 -13.82 -1.95
N SER A 352 -1.10 -12.95 -1.23
CA SER A 352 -1.36 -13.08 0.21
C SER A 352 -2.22 -14.29 0.56
N VAL A 353 -3.06 -14.77 -0.35
CA VAL A 353 -3.83 -16.02 -0.18
C VAL A 353 -2.91 -17.21 0.03
N PHE A 354 -1.69 -17.15 -0.50
CA PHE A 354 -0.65 -18.18 -0.39
C PHE A 354 0.40 -17.86 0.66
N ASP A 355 0.20 -16.85 1.52
CA ASP A 355 1.16 -16.40 2.54
C ASP A 355 2.57 -16.10 1.97
N SER A 356 2.65 -15.74 0.70
CA SER A 356 3.92 -15.67 -0.06
C SER A 356 4.00 -14.44 -0.96
N ILE A 357 3.77 -13.25 -0.40
CA ILE A 357 3.94 -11.99 -1.14
C ILE A 357 5.39 -11.86 -1.58
N THR A 358 5.61 -11.49 -2.84
CA THR A 358 6.94 -11.38 -3.44
C THR A 358 7.64 -10.03 -3.17
N CYS A 359 6.96 -9.06 -2.54
CA CYS A 359 7.52 -7.75 -2.23
C CYS A 359 6.76 -7.06 -1.09
N LEU A 360 7.43 -6.88 0.05
CA LEU A 360 7.00 -6.00 1.14
C LEU A 360 7.36 -4.56 0.78
N SER A 361 6.40 -3.79 0.30
CA SER A 361 6.67 -2.45 -0.26
C SER A 361 7.15 -1.45 0.77
N GLY A 362 8.17 -0.66 0.41
CA GLY A 362 8.82 0.35 1.25
C GLY A 362 7.91 1.37 1.93
N PRO A 363 6.83 1.88 1.27
CA PRO A 363 5.93 2.85 1.89
C PRO A 363 5.26 2.39 3.18
N LEU A 364 4.99 1.08 3.33
CA LEU A 364 4.41 0.54 4.57
C LEU A 364 4.63 -0.97 4.68
N ALA A 365 5.54 -1.36 5.56
CA ALA A 365 5.80 -2.76 5.87
C ALA A 365 6.10 -2.96 7.36
N CYS A 366 5.49 -3.98 7.96
CA CYS A 366 5.66 -4.35 9.36
C CYS A 366 6.30 -5.72 9.47
N TYR A 367 7.24 -5.85 10.39
CA TYR A 367 8.04 -7.04 10.61
C TYR A 367 7.96 -7.47 12.07
N ARG A 368 7.90 -8.77 12.32
CA ARG A 368 8.17 -9.33 13.64
C ARG A 368 9.67 -9.18 13.91
N ARG A 369 10.03 -8.42 14.97
CA ARG A 369 11.43 -8.03 15.26
C ARG A 369 12.37 -9.24 15.33
N GLU A 370 11.98 -10.32 16.00
CA GLU A 370 12.78 -11.54 16.10
C GLU A 370 13.12 -12.13 14.72
N ARG A 371 12.13 -12.20 13.80
CA ARG A 371 12.32 -12.73 12.45
C ARG A 371 13.14 -11.81 11.55
N LEU A 372 13.03 -10.51 11.77
CA LEU A 372 13.84 -9.51 11.07
C LEU A 372 15.31 -9.61 11.48
N LEU A 373 15.58 -9.76 12.78
CA LEU A 373 16.94 -9.91 13.30
C LEU A 373 17.65 -11.18 12.80
N GLU A 374 16.92 -12.28 12.58
CA GLU A 374 17.47 -13.52 12.01
C GLU A 374 18.12 -13.32 10.63
N VAL A 375 17.68 -12.33 9.86
CA VAL A 375 18.12 -12.09 8.47
C VAL A 375 18.88 -10.79 8.30
N LEU A 376 18.96 -9.97 9.34
CA LEU A 376 19.44 -8.58 9.26
C LEU A 376 20.85 -8.46 8.70
N ASP A 377 21.80 -9.23 9.23
CA ASP A 377 23.21 -9.13 8.82
C ASP A 377 23.42 -9.64 7.39
N VAL A 378 22.71 -10.71 7.00
CA VAL A 378 22.72 -11.22 5.63
C VAL A 378 22.11 -10.20 4.67
N TRP A 379 21.03 -9.54 5.10
CA TRP A 379 20.38 -8.51 4.30
C TRP A 379 21.25 -7.27 4.13
N GLU A 380 21.88 -6.80 5.21
CA GLU A 380 22.76 -5.63 5.20
C GLU A 380 23.97 -5.83 4.28
N GLY A 381 24.62 -7.00 4.35
CA GLY A 381 25.77 -7.37 3.54
C GLY A 381 25.46 -8.04 2.20
N GLN A 382 24.21 -7.95 1.69
CA GLN A 382 23.83 -8.67 0.48
C GLN A 382 24.65 -8.27 -0.74
N THR A 383 25.23 -9.27 -1.39
CA THR A 383 25.91 -9.15 -2.68
C THR A 383 25.23 -10.01 -3.74
N PHE A 384 25.40 -9.64 -5.00
CA PHE A 384 24.95 -10.44 -6.15
C PHE A 384 26.05 -10.43 -7.22
N LEU A 385 26.51 -11.62 -7.62
CA LEU A 385 27.66 -11.79 -8.53
C LEU A 385 28.89 -10.98 -8.11
N GLY A 386 29.21 -10.98 -6.80
CA GLY A 386 30.37 -10.30 -6.22
C GLY A 386 30.22 -8.77 -6.09
N ARG A 387 29.08 -8.18 -6.45
CA ARG A 387 28.81 -6.74 -6.33
C ARG A 387 27.78 -6.44 -5.24
N PRO A 388 27.89 -5.34 -4.48
CA PRO A 388 26.89 -4.95 -3.49
C PRO A 388 25.52 -4.71 -4.14
N ALA A 389 24.46 -5.21 -3.50
CA ALA A 389 23.08 -4.98 -3.92
C ALA A 389 22.53 -3.72 -3.25
N THR A 390 22.71 -2.56 -3.86
CA THR A 390 22.44 -1.22 -3.26
C THR A 390 21.01 -0.73 -3.32
N PHE A 391 20.10 -1.42 -4.03
CA PHE A 391 18.67 -1.08 -4.15
C PHE A 391 17.80 -2.34 -4.26
N GLY A 392 16.49 -2.20 -4.09
CA GLY A 392 15.54 -3.33 -4.02
C GLY A 392 15.51 -3.97 -2.64
N ASP A 393 15.66 -3.15 -1.61
CA ASP A 393 15.76 -3.53 -0.20
C ASP A 393 14.53 -4.30 0.27
N ASP A 394 13.36 -3.87 -0.16
CA ASP A 394 12.05 -4.45 0.11
C ASP A 394 11.92 -5.89 -0.45
N ARG A 395 12.31 -6.12 -1.71
CA ARG A 395 12.28 -7.45 -2.32
C ARG A 395 13.32 -8.38 -1.73
N SER A 396 14.53 -7.87 -1.49
CA SER A 396 15.60 -8.70 -0.96
C SER A 396 15.29 -9.19 0.46
N LEU A 397 14.75 -8.32 1.30
CA LEU A 397 14.31 -8.69 2.66
C LEU A 397 13.15 -9.69 2.61
N THR A 398 12.18 -9.47 1.69
CA THR A 398 11.09 -10.41 1.45
C THR A 398 11.61 -11.79 1.07
N ASN A 399 12.56 -11.86 0.13
CA ASN A 399 13.17 -13.11 -0.32
C ASN A 399 13.86 -13.88 0.81
N LEU A 400 14.58 -13.17 1.70
CA LEU A 400 15.26 -13.78 2.84
C LEU A 400 14.26 -14.42 3.81
N LEU A 401 13.15 -13.72 4.13
CA LEU A 401 12.10 -14.25 4.99
C LEU A 401 11.39 -15.45 4.36
N LEU A 402 11.02 -15.35 3.08
CA LEU A 402 10.37 -16.45 2.35
C LEU A 402 11.29 -17.66 2.20
N ARG A 403 12.59 -17.46 1.97
CA ARG A 403 13.59 -18.54 1.87
C ARG A 403 13.75 -19.32 3.17
N ARG A 404 13.57 -18.64 4.33
CA ARG A 404 13.55 -19.27 5.66
C ARG A 404 12.23 -19.99 5.99
N GLY A 405 11.25 -19.96 5.09
CA GLY A 405 9.96 -20.63 5.26
C GLY A 405 8.88 -19.79 5.92
N HIS A 406 9.20 -18.55 6.34
CA HIS A 406 8.23 -17.67 6.98
C HIS A 406 7.11 -17.26 6.04
N LYS A 407 5.95 -16.95 6.63
CA LYS A 407 4.79 -16.40 5.95
C LYS A 407 4.89 -14.87 5.83
N VAL A 408 4.47 -14.36 4.69
CA VAL A 408 4.45 -12.92 4.38
C VAL A 408 3.09 -12.55 3.79
N ARG A 409 2.41 -11.56 4.38
CA ARG A 409 1.02 -11.22 4.06
C ARG A 409 0.83 -9.77 3.64
N TYR A 410 -0.32 -9.49 3.07
CA TYR A 410 -0.81 -8.17 2.73
C TYR A 410 -1.98 -7.78 3.65
N ALA A 411 -1.99 -6.53 4.11
CA ALA A 411 -3.04 -5.95 4.93
C ALA A 411 -3.76 -4.83 4.14
N GLU A 412 -4.89 -5.15 3.55
CA GLU A 412 -5.68 -4.21 2.75
C GLU A 412 -6.12 -2.97 3.53
N LYS A 413 -6.46 -3.15 4.81
CA LYS A 413 -6.98 -2.09 5.68
C LYS A 413 -5.89 -1.24 6.32
N ALA A 414 -4.63 -1.68 6.29
CA ALA A 414 -3.51 -0.88 6.73
C ALA A 414 -3.10 0.04 5.58
N GLN A 415 -3.55 1.27 5.58
CA GLN A 415 -3.43 2.19 4.45
C GLN A 415 -2.37 3.26 4.70
N CYS A 416 -1.69 3.64 3.63
CA CYS A 416 -0.84 4.81 3.54
C CYS A 416 -0.96 5.46 2.15
N THR A 417 -0.48 6.69 2.04
CA THR A 417 -0.25 7.35 0.75
C THR A 417 1.23 7.64 0.58
N THR A 418 1.70 7.79 -0.65
CA THR A 418 3.08 8.16 -0.98
C THR A 418 3.11 9.11 -2.18
N VAL A 419 4.12 9.97 -2.25
CA VAL A 419 4.30 10.89 -3.37
C VAL A 419 4.94 10.15 -4.55
N VAL A 420 4.38 10.32 -5.75
CA VAL A 420 4.92 9.69 -6.96
C VAL A 420 5.52 10.72 -7.90
N PRO A 421 6.49 10.34 -8.76
CA PRO A 421 7.08 11.24 -9.75
C PRO A 421 6.05 11.91 -10.65
N GLU A 422 6.19 13.22 -10.83
CA GLU A 422 5.33 14.06 -11.65
C GLU A 422 5.87 14.25 -13.07
N ASP A 423 7.15 14.03 -13.26
CA ASP A 423 7.81 14.14 -14.56
C ASP A 423 8.21 12.78 -15.12
N HIS A 424 8.18 12.68 -16.46
CA HIS A 424 8.46 11.43 -17.18
C HIS A 424 9.90 10.95 -17.00
N ARG A 425 10.89 11.84 -16.87
CA ARG A 425 12.31 11.48 -16.76
C ARG A 425 12.57 10.77 -15.43
N THR A 426 12.12 11.36 -14.33
CA THR A 426 12.23 10.77 -12.98
C THR A 426 11.44 9.47 -12.89
N PHE A 427 10.21 9.44 -13.45
CA PHE A 427 9.41 8.22 -13.51
C PHE A 427 10.12 7.10 -14.27
N LEU A 428 10.67 7.36 -15.45
CA LEU A 428 11.37 6.34 -16.25
C LEU A 428 12.62 5.82 -15.55
N ARG A 429 13.39 6.70 -14.87
CA ARG A 429 14.55 6.30 -14.06
C ARG A 429 14.12 5.40 -12.90
N GLN A 430 13.07 5.75 -12.19
CA GLN A 430 12.50 4.95 -11.10
C GLN A 430 12.05 3.57 -11.61
N GLN A 431 11.32 3.52 -12.75
CA GLN A 431 10.85 2.26 -13.34
C GLN A 431 12.00 1.36 -13.79
N LEU A 432 13.07 1.93 -14.37
CA LEU A 432 14.25 1.15 -14.77
C LEU A 432 14.95 0.55 -13.54
N ARG A 433 15.14 1.34 -12.47
CA ARG A 433 15.69 0.88 -11.19
C ARG A 433 14.86 -0.27 -10.59
N TRP A 434 13.52 -0.14 -10.60
CA TRP A 434 12.63 -1.19 -10.11
C TRP A 434 12.70 -2.47 -10.94
N LYS A 435 12.83 -2.37 -12.27
CA LYS A 435 12.97 -3.54 -13.15
C LYS A 435 14.31 -4.25 -12.95
N ARG A 436 15.41 -3.50 -12.74
CA ARG A 436 16.73 -4.06 -12.41
C ARG A 436 16.66 -4.87 -11.12
N SER A 437 16.10 -4.29 -10.05
CA SER A 437 15.94 -4.98 -8.78
C SER A 437 14.98 -6.16 -8.90
N TRP A 438 13.85 -5.99 -9.60
CA TRP A 438 12.89 -7.06 -9.83
C TRP A 438 13.53 -8.26 -10.54
N PHE A 439 14.32 -8.02 -11.58
CA PHE A 439 14.98 -9.10 -12.31
C PHE A 439 15.99 -9.83 -11.44
N ARG A 440 16.89 -9.10 -10.77
CA ARG A 440 17.89 -9.69 -9.85
C ARG A 440 17.23 -10.51 -8.74
N GLU A 441 16.28 -9.92 -8.03
CA GLU A 441 15.64 -10.57 -6.89
C GLU A 441 14.73 -11.73 -7.32
N SER A 442 14.17 -11.70 -8.53
CA SER A 442 13.42 -12.84 -9.09
C SER A 442 14.34 -14.02 -9.43
N LEU A 443 15.55 -13.76 -9.95
CA LEU A 443 16.55 -14.83 -10.15
C LEU A 443 16.93 -15.50 -8.81
N ILE A 444 17.12 -14.70 -7.74
CA ILE A 444 17.36 -15.23 -6.39
C ILE A 444 16.14 -16.03 -5.92
N ALA A 445 14.93 -15.51 -6.12
CA ALA A 445 13.70 -16.18 -5.71
C ALA A 445 13.47 -17.51 -6.45
N CYS A 446 13.87 -17.62 -7.73
CA CYS A 446 13.80 -18.89 -8.47
C CYS A 446 14.50 -20.04 -7.76
N THR A 447 15.52 -19.78 -6.93
CA THR A 447 16.26 -20.82 -6.20
C THR A 447 15.47 -21.51 -5.08
N PHE A 448 14.36 -20.91 -4.61
CA PHE A 448 13.57 -21.45 -3.49
C PHE A 448 12.05 -21.41 -3.68
N MET A 449 11.51 -20.59 -4.60
CA MET A 449 10.06 -20.44 -4.77
C MET A 449 9.38 -21.73 -5.23
N TRP A 450 10.09 -22.64 -5.90
CA TRP A 450 9.58 -23.95 -6.28
C TRP A 450 9.17 -24.84 -5.09
N LYS A 451 9.61 -24.50 -3.85
CA LYS A 451 9.22 -25.18 -2.60
C LYS A 451 7.90 -24.68 -2.01
N LYS A 452 7.30 -23.62 -2.57
CA LYS A 452 6.05 -23.04 -2.08
C LYS A 452 4.84 -23.81 -2.62
N GLN A 453 3.64 -23.35 -2.28
CA GLN A 453 2.39 -23.95 -2.75
C GLN A 453 2.34 -24.02 -4.29
N PRO A 454 1.86 -25.10 -4.93
CA PRO A 454 1.91 -25.28 -6.39
C PRO A 454 1.31 -24.12 -7.20
N LEU A 455 0.15 -23.57 -6.76
CA LEU A 455 -0.46 -22.41 -7.44
C LEU A 455 0.38 -21.14 -7.29
N MET A 456 1.06 -20.96 -6.15
CA MET A 456 2.00 -19.86 -5.98
C MET A 456 3.25 -20.05 -6.84
N VAL A 457 3.75 -21.27 -6.96
CA VAL A 457 4.87 -21.64 -7.85
C VAL A 457 4.53 -21.25 -9.28
N ALA A 458 3.40 -21.75 -9.81
CA ALA A 458 2.93 -21.40 -11.15
C ALA A 458 2.78 -19.88 -11.33
N SER A 459 2.17 -19.22 -10.34
CA SER A 459 2.00 -17.77 -10.32
C SER A 459 3.32 -17.02 -10.39
N PHE A 460 4.29 -17.41 -9.59
CA PHE A 460 5.61 -16.75 -9.54
C PHE A 460 6.36 -16.90 -10.86
N TYR A 461 6.47 -18.13 -11.39
CA TYR A 461 7.22 -18.37 -12.62
C TYR A 461 6.54 -17.76 -13.84
N LEU A 462 5.21 -17.80 -13.96
CA LEU A 462 4.49 -17.07 -15.00
C LEU A 462 4.69 -15.56 -14.87
N GLY A 463 4.56 -15.01 -13.64
CA GLY A 463 4.79 -13.60 -13.35
C GLY A 463 6.23 -13.14 -13.65
N PHE A 464 7.20 -14.04 -13.61
CA PHE A 464 8.60 -13.77 -13.97
C PHE A 464 8.84 -13.92 -15.49
N LEU A 465 8.39 -15.02 -16.10
CA LEU A 465 8.73 -15.34 -17.50
C LEU A 465 7.93 -14.50 -18.52
N LEU A 466 6.63 -14.29 -18.27
CA LEU A 466 5.79 -13.56 -19.23
C LEU A 466 6.27 -12.14 -19.52
N PRO A 467 6.67 -11.31 -18.54
CA PRO A 467 7.24 -10.00 -18.82
C PRO A 467 8.54 -10.05 -19.63
N LEU A 468 9.39 -11.07 -19.43
CA LEU A 468 10.65 -11.21 -20.18
C LEU A 468 10.43 -11.44 -21.69
N VAL A 469 9.36 -12.14 -22.04
CA VAL A 469 8.97 -12.40 -23.44
C VAL A 469 8.20 -11.22 -24.05
N ALA A 470 7.59 -10.37 -23.23
CA ALA A 470 6.73 -9.27 -23.69
C ALA A 470 7.38 -8.33 -24.73
N PRO A 471 8.65 -7.88 -24.61
CA PRO A 471 9.28 -7.03 -25.64
C PRO A 471 9.32 -7.69 -27.02
N VAL A 472 9.62 -8.99 -27.08
CA VAL A 472 9.67 -9.77 -28.32
C VAL A 472 8.29 -9.86 -28.96
N VAL A 473 7.26 -10.12 -28.15
CA VAL A 473 5.87 -10.20 -28.60
C VAL A 473 5.38 -8.84 -29.12
N VAL A 474 5.68 -7.75 -28.40
CA VAL A 474 5.30 -6.39 -28.82
C VAL A 474 5.99 -6.03 -30.14
N LEU A 475 7.30 -6.31 -30.28
CA LEU A 475 8.06 -6.06 -31.50
C LEU A 475 7.44 -6.86 -32.68
N ARG A 476 7.19 -8.15 -32.45
CA ARG A 476 6.58 -9.01 -33.49
C ARG A 476 5.20 -8.48 -33.89
N ALA A 477 4.32 -8.21 -32.91
CA ALA A 477 2.94 -7.84 -33.18
C ALA A 477 2.78 -6.44 -33.82
N LEU A 478 3.59 -5.47 -33.40
CA LEU A 478 3.43 -4.07 -33.81
C LEU A 478 4.35 -3.67 -34.98
N VAL A 479 5.43 -4.40 -35.21
CA VAL A 479 6.43 -4.04 -36.23
C VAL A 479 6.58 -5.13 -37.26
N LEU A 480 7.01 -6.33 -36.85
CA LEU A 480 7.40 -7.37 -37.82
C LEU A 480 6.22 -7.90 -38.66
N VAL A 481 5.10 -8.24 -37.99
CA VAL A 481 3.91 -8.78 -38.69
C VAL A 481 3.30 -7.73 -39.62
N PRO A 482 3.09 -6.46 -39.21
CA PRO A 482 2.64 -5.42 -40.13
C PRO A 482 3.57 -5.19 -41.34
N MET A 483 4.88 -5.17 -41.13
CA MET A 483 5.84 -4.94 -42.19
C MET A 483 5.91 -6.11 -43.21
N LEU A 484 5.85 -7.35 -42.73
CA LEU A 484 5.99 -8.53 -43.56
C LEU A 484 4.71 -8.89 -44.30
N ASN A 485 3.55 -8.63 -43.74
CA ASN A 485 2.25 -9.05 -44.27
C ASN A 485 1.36 -7.90 -44.75
N ALA A 486 1.81 -6.65 -44.63
CA ALA A 486 1.04 -5.43 -44.95
C ALA A 486 -0.31 -5.37 -44.20
N VAL A 487 -0.36 -5.87 -42.96
CA VAL A 487 -1.59 -5.99 -42.14
C VAL A 487 -1.49 -5.14 -40.90
N TRP A 488 -2.50 -4.33 -40.62
CA TRP A 488 -2.58 -3.54 -39.36
C TRP A 488 -2.82 -4.46 -38.14
N PRO A 489 -2.16 -4.24 -37.02
CA PRO A 489 -2.25 -5.10 -35.82
C PRO A 489 -3.52 -4.84 -34.98
N VAL A 490 -4.67 -4.67 -35.64
CA VAL A 490 -5.95 -4.27 -35.01
C VAL A 490 -6.34 -5.26 -33.89
N ASN A 491 -6.24 -6.55 -34.15
CA ASN A 491 -6.64 -7.58 -33.18
C ASN A 491 -5.73 -7.59 -31.94
N TYR A 492 -4.45 -7.30 -32.10
CA TYR A 492 -3.52 -7.20 -30.98
C TYR A 492 -3.84 -5.97 -30.12
N VAL A 493 -4.01 -4.80 -30.74
CA VAL A 493 -4.35 -3.55 -30.05
C VAL A 493 -5.72 -3.65 -29.37
N ALA A 494 -6.72 -4.24 -30.03
CA ALA A 494 -8.03 -4.50 -29.44
C ALA A 494 -7.94 -5.44 -28.23
N GLY A 495 -7.12 -6.50 -28.31
CA GLY A 495 -6.87 -7.40 -27.18
C GLY A 495 -6.23 -6.68 -25.99
N VAL A 496 -5.24 -5.81 -26.23
CA VAL A 496 -4.62 -4.98 -25.19
C VAL A 496 -5.66 -4.02 -24.59
N LEU A 497 -6.49 -3.38 -25.41
CA LEU A 497 -7.55 -2.47 -24.93
C LEU A 497 -8.52 -3.18 -23.99
N VAL A 498 -9.01 -4.35 -24.37
CA VAL A 498 -9.96 -5.12 -23.53
C VAL A 498 -9.32 -5.60 -22.25
N MET A 499 -8.10 -6.13 -22.30
CA MET A 499 -7.39 -6.57 -21.09
C MET A 499 -7.09 -5.40 -20.16
N SER A 500 -6.68 -4.25 -20.71
CA SER A 500 -6.43 -3.04 -19.91
C SER A 500 -7.71 -2.49 -19.28
N ALA A 501 -8.82 -2.48 -20.01
CA ALA A 501 -10.13 -2.09 -19.49
C ALA A 501 -10.59 -3.04 -18.37
N MET A 502 -10.41 -4.36 -18.53
CA MET A 502 -10.70 -5.35 -17.50
C MET A 502 -9.89 -5.12 -16.22
N ILE A 503 -8.58 -4.93 -16.34
CA ILE A 503 -7.71 -4.66 -15.18
C ILE A 503 -8.11 -3.35 -14.50
N SER A 504 -8.35 -2.31 -15.27
CA SER A 504 -8.69 -0.98 -14.76
C SER A 504 -10.10 -0.91 -14.18
N SER A 505 -11.01 -1.81 -14.58
CA SER A 505 -12.40 -1.85 -14.08
C SER A 505 -12.48 -2.08 -12.56
N VAL A 506 -11.48 -2.71 -11.94
CA VAL A 506 -11.40 -2.82 -10.47
C VAL A 506 -11.37 -1.43 -9.82
N TYR A 507 -10.63 -0.50 -10.41
CA TYR A 507 -10.60 0.87 -9.90
C TYR A 507 -11.99 1.53 -10.02
N LEU A 508 -12.70 1.31 -11.13
CA LEU A 508 -14.07 1.78 -11.29
C LEU A 508 -15.04 1.14 -10.29
N LEU A 509 -14.97 -0.18 -10.11
CA LEU A 509 -15.95 -0.93 -9.33
C LEU A 509 -15.74 -0.78 -7.82
N VAL A 510 -14.51 -0.67 -7.37
CA VAL A 510 -14.14 -0.62 -5.94
C VAL A 510 -13.94 0.82 -5.46
N LYS A 511 -13.10 1.61 -6.14
CA LYS A 511 -12.87 3.03 -5.81
C LYS A 511 -13.94 3.97 -6.36
N ARG A 512 -14.80 3.48 -7.28
CA ARG A 512 -15.86 4.28 -7.93
C ARG A 512 -15.36 5.58 -8.57
N SER A 513 -14.15 5.56 -9.15
CA SER A 513 -13.47 6.73 -9.67
C SER A 513 -13.40 6.72 -11.20
N ARG A 514 -13.49 7.90 -11.82
CA ARG A 514 -13.30 8.09 -13.28
C ARG A 514 -11.86 7.86 -13.71
N LEU A 515 -10.93 7.82 -12.77
CA LEU A 515 -9.51 7.60 -13.05
C LEU A 515 -9.23 6.24 -13.69
N TRP A 516 -10.17 5.28 -13.68
CA TRP A 516 -10.00 3.97 -14.31
C TRP A 516 -9.55 4.06 -15.78
N LEU A 517 -9.95 5.11 -16.52
CA LEU A 517 -9.51 5.37 -17.89
C LEU A 517 -8.00 5.59 -17.98
N TYR A 518 -7.39 6.23 -16.96
CA TYR A 518 -5.95 6.40 -16.88
C TYR A 518 -5.21 5.06 -16.69
N GLY A 519 -5.88 4.05 -16.15
CA GLY A 519 -5.35 2.68 -16.12
C GLY A 519 -5.25 2.06 -17.51
N VAL A 520 -6.24 2.30 -18.37
CA VAL A 520 -6.17 1.91 -19.79
C VAL A 520 -5.00 2.64 -20.48
N MET A 521 -4.90 3.96 -20.29
CA MET A 521 -3.79 4.77 -20.82
C MET A 521 -2.44 4.25 -20.32
N PHE A 522 -2.33 3.86 -19.05
CA PHE A 522 -1.11 3.29 -18.50
C PHE A 522 -0.70 1.99 -19.17
N CYS A 523 -1.64 1.12 -19.53
CA CYS A 523 -1.32 -0.13 -20.25
C CYS A 523 -0.74 0.16 -21.65
N PHE A 524 -1.28 1.16 -22.37
CA PHE A 524 -0.69 1.60 -23.62
C PHE A 524 0.67 2.26 -23.43
N TYR A 525 0.82 3.11 -22.40
CA TYR A 525 2.10 3.68 -22.02
C TYR A 525 3.14 2.59 -21.70
N TYR A 526 2.72 1.54 -21.00
CA TYR A 526 3.57 0.38 -20.73
C TYR A 526 3.99 -0.33 -22.02
N MET A 527 3.04 -0.59 -22.92
CA MET A 527 3.29 -1.30 -24.17
C MET A 527 4.24 -0.53 -25.11
N PHE A 528 4.04 0.79 -25.24
CA PHE A 528 4.85 1.59 -26.17
C PHE A 528 6.18 2.07 -25.58
N ILE A 529 6.29 2.23 -24.28
CA ILE A 529 7.46 2.86 -23.65
C ILE A 529 8.10 1.92 -22.61
N LEU A 530 7.35 1.50 -21.58
CA LEU A 530 7.96 0.82 -20.43
C LEU A 530 8.43 -0.61 -20.74
N VAL A 531 7.81 -1.31 -21.68
CA VAL A 531 8.20 -2.68 -22.05
C VAL A 531 9.65 -2.72 -22.53
N TRP A 532 10.10 -1.68 -23.25
CA TRP A 532 11.46 -1.58 -23.80
C TRP A 532 12.56 -1.35 -22.77
N GLN A 533 12.19 -0.93 -21.56
CA GLN A 533 13.15 -0.85 -20.45
C GLN A 533 13.56 -2.23 -19.92
N LEU A 534 12.78 -3.28 -20.19
CA LEU A 534 13.08 -4.59 -19.62
C LEU A 534 14.34 -5.23 -20.22
N PRO A 535 14.57 -5.26 -21.53
CA PRO A 535 15.87 -5.67 -22.10
C PRO A 535 17.04 -4.87 -21.51
N ILE A 536 16.88 -3.54 -21.37
CA ILE A 536 17.90 -2.67 -20.77
C ILE A 536 18.15 -3.09 -19.31
N ALA A 537 17.09 -3.33 -18.54
CA ALA A 537 17.20 -3.74 -17.14
C ALA A 537 17.90 -5.11 -17.01
N VAL A 538 17.60 -6.05 -17.91
CA VAL A 538 18.26 -7.38 -17.96
C VAL A 538 19.74 -7.27 -18.29
N LEU A 539 20.14 -6.39 -19.20
CA LEU A 539 21.53 -6.19 -19.56
C LEU A 539 22.32 -5.38 -18.50
N THR A 540 21.62 -4.56 -17.70
CA THR A 540 22.23 -3.61 -16.74
C THR A 540 21.86 -3.88 -15.28
N PHE A 541 21.36 -5.08 -14.96
CA PHE A 541 20.88 -5.41 -13.59
C PHE A 541 22.00 -5.38 -12.53
N ALA A 542 23.26 -5.51 -12.95
CA ALA A 542 24.43 -5.45 -12.08
C ALA A 542 24.91 -4.00 -11.76
N GLU A 543 24.30 -2.97 -12.36
CA GLU A 543 24.58 -1.58 -12.00
C GLU A 543 24.11 -1.28 -10.57
N THR A 544 24.94 -0.54 -9.81
CA THR A 544 24.72 -0.25 -8.39
C THR A 544 24.20 1.17 -8.11
N GLY A 545 24.17 2.06 -9.13
CA GLY A 545 23.73 3.46 -8.97
C GLY A 545 22.23 3.60 -8.68
N TRP A 546 21.86 4.44 -7.72
CA TRP A 546 20.47 4.73 -7.36
C TRP A 546 19.65 5.43 -8.46
N GLY A 547 20.33 6.06 -9.44
CA GLY A 547 19.70 6.63 -10.65
C GLY A 547 18.80 7.86 -10.44
N THR A 548 18.28 8.08 -9.24
CA THR A 548 17.44 9.25 -8.86
C THR A 548 18.21 10.26 -8.02
N ARG A 549 19.40 9.90 -7.49
CA ARG A 549 20.31 10.78 -6.76
C ARG A 549 21.39 11.28 -7.72
N ASN A 550 21.74 12.56 -7.68
CA ASN A 550 22.80 13.12 -8.53
C ASN A 550 24.16 12.49 -8.15
N LYS A 551 24.94 12.10 -9.17
CA LYS A 551 26.28 11.51 -8.98
C LYS A 551 27.31 12.46 -8.32
N ALA A 552 26.98 13.74 -8.20
CA ALA A 552 27.83 14.74 -7.56
C ALA A 552 27.75 14.73 -6.02
N GLU A 553 26.90 13.87 -5.43
CA GLU A 553 26.60 13.85 -4.00
C GLU A 553 26.95 12.52 -3.31
N ILE A 554 27.84 11.68 -3.96
CA ILE A 554 28.36 10.45 -3.34
C ILE A 554 29.86 10.58 -3.12
#